data_01f1d782345cfa1fa439d7c72ebad6ca
#
_entry.id   01f1d782345cfa1fa439d7c72ebad6ca
#
_cell.length_a   1.000
_cell.length_b   1.000
_cell.length_c   1.000
_cell.angle_alpha   90.00
_cell.angle_beta   90.00
_cell.angle_gamma   90.00
#
_symmetry.space_group_name_H-M   'P 1'
#
loop_
_entity.id
_entity.type
_entity.pdbx_description
1 polymer ?
#
loop_
_entity_poly.entity_id
_entity_poly.type
_entity_poly.pdbx_seq_one_letter_code
_entity_poly.pdbx_strand_id
1 'polypeptide(L)'
;MRQLLFSAALAAMTASPLSAQSFRDRLPEDEVIYFVLPDRFANGDPKNDTGGIKGDRLKTGYDPTHKGFYHGGDLKGLLKRIDYIQGLGATAIWLAPVFKNKAVQGKPGDKSAGYHGYWVTDFTTVDPHFGTEADFKALVDAAHARGM
;
A
#
# COMPACT_ATOMS: atom_id res chain seq x y z
N MET A 1 18.56 -72.28 5.57
CA MET A 1 18.69 -70.90 5.03
C MET A 1 17.55 -70.06 5.63
N ARG A 2 17.91 -69.16 6.60
CA ARG A 2 16.93 -68.22 7.24
C ARG A 2 17.07 -66.84 6.55
N GLN A 3 16.03 -66.45 5.87
CA GLN A 3 15.95 -65.07 5.33
C GLN A 3 15.58 -64.07 6.43
N LEU A 4 16.47 -63.12 6.70
CA LEU A 4 16.22 -61.99 7.56
C LEU A 4 15.56 -60.88 6.74
N LEU A 5 14.30 -60.60 7.03
CA LEU A 5 13.55 -59.45 6.48
C LEU A 5 13.92 -58.20 7.30
N PHE A 6 14.65 -57.28 6.72
CA PHE A 6 14.87 -55.94 7.27
C PHE A 6 13.66 -55.08 6.92
N SER A 7 12.82 -54.77 7.91
CA SER A 7 11.80 -53.72 7.77
C SER A 7 12.42 -52.35 8.04
N ALA A 8 12.59 -51.57 6.99
CA ALA A 8 12.97 -50.15 7.13
C ALA A 8 11.70 -49.35 7.50
N ALA A 9 11.63 -48.87 8.73
CA ALA A 9 10.61 -47.91 9.16
C ALA A 9 11.01 -46.52 8.65
N LEU A 10 10.24 -46.00 7.67
CA LEU A 10 10.38 -44.64 7.17
C LEU A 10 9.65 -43.70 8.15
N ALA A 11 10.41 -42.98 9.00
CA ALA A 11 9.87 -41.96 9.88
C ALA A 11 9.47 -40.73 9.03
N ALA A 12 8.19 -40.55 8.80
CA ALA A 12 7.66 -39.32 8.20
C ALA A 12 7.80 -38.18 9.22
N MET A 13 8.78 -37.31 9.01
CA MET A 13 8.85 -36.02 9.72
C MET A 13 7.71 -35.15 9.22
N THR A 14 6.62 -35.05 9.99
CA THR A 14 5.60 -34.05 9.78
C THR A 14 6.20 -32.68 10.18
N ALA A 15 6.61 -31.90 9.19
CA ALA A 15 6.90 -30.50 9.44
C ALA A 15 5.60 -29.80 9.86
N SER A 16 5.50 -29.46 11.14
CA SER A 16 4.45 -28.58 11.61
C SER A 16 4.58 -27.26 10.82
N PRO A 17 3.47 -26.73 10.27
CA PRO A 17 3.55 -25.41 9.65
C PRO A 17 4.02 -24.42 10.73
N LEU A 18 5.12 -23.73 10.48
CA LEU A 18 5.49 -22.57 11.30
C LEU A 18 4.30 -21.62 11.26
N SER A 19 3.58 -21.52 12.37
CA SER A 19 2.55 -20.49 12.52
C SER A 19 3.26 -19.15 12.37
N ALA A 20 2.93 -18.42 11.31
CA ALA A 20 3.45 -17.07 11.15
C ALA A 20 3.06 -16.26 12.38
N GLN A 21 4.06 -15.67 13.04
CA GLN A 21 3.82 -14.81 14.21
C GLN A 21 2.80 -13.73 13.82
N SER A 22 1.77 -13.54 14.65
CA SER A 22 0.80 -12.48 14.41
C SER A 22 1.51 -11.14 14.33
N PHE A 23 1.15 -10.29 13.37
CA PHE A 23 1.70 -8.94 13.26
C PHE A 23 1.52 -8.12 14.56
N ARG A 24 0.53 -8.50 15.40
CA ARG A 24 0.26 -7.85 16.70
C ARG A 24 1.25 -8.26 17.79
N ASP A 25 1.91 -9.39 17.63
CA ASP A 25 2.84 -9.97 18.64
C ASP A 25 4.31 -9.75 18.22
N ARG A 26 4.53 -9.16 17.03
CA ARG A 26 5.86 -8.86 16.51
C ARG A 26 6.41 -7.60 17.18
N LEU A 27 7.69 -7.64 17.58
CA LEU A 27 8.35 -6.48 18.15
C LEU A 27 8.61 -5.43 17.06
N PRO A 28 8.53 -4.13 17.40
CA PRO A 28 8.79 -3.07 16.42
C PRO A 28 10.16 -3.14 15.75
N GLU A 29 11.18 -3.62 16.46
CA GLU A 29 12.54 -3.82 15.95
C GLU A 29 12.68 -4.95 14.94
N ASP A 30 11.70 -5.85 14.88
CA ASP A 30 11.64 -6.97 13.94
C ASP A 30 10.88 -6.59 12.65
N GLU A 31 10.34 -5.36 12.57
CA GLU A 31 9.57 -4.92 11.42
C GLU A 31 10.47 -4.50 10.25
N VAL A 32 10.20 -5.05 9.08
CA VAL A 32 10.74 -4.58 7.80
C VAL A 32 9.71 -3.66 7.16
N ILE A 33 9.97 -2.35 7.26
CA ILE A 33 9.00 -1.32 6.86
C ILE A 33 9.19 -0.97 5.38
N TYR A 34 8.10 -1.06 4.61
CA TYR A 34 8.03 -0.53 3.26
C TYR A 34 7.33 0.83 3.27
N PHE A 35 8.10 1.92 3.14
CA PHE A 35 7.53 3.25 2.97
C PHE A 35 7.01 3.42 1.54
N VAL A 36 5.79 3.92 1.39
CA VAL A 36 5.18 4.14 0.08
C VAL A 36 4.49 5.48 -0.02
N LEU A 37 4.73 6.14 -1.14
CA LEU A 37 4.00 7.32 -1.61
C LEU A 37 2.93 6.82 -2.60
N PRO A 38 1.65 6.72 -2.21
CA PRO A 38 0.62 6.06 -3.01
C PRO A 38 0.54 6.59 -4.43
N ASP A 39 0.56 7.93 -4.60
CA ASP A 39 0.51 8.59 -5.89
C ASP A 39 1.57 8.11 -6.89
N ARG A 40 2.74 7.68 -6.40
CA ARG A 40 3.90 7.29 -7.23
C ARG A 40 4.04 5.78 -7.39
N PHE A 41 3.13 4.99 -6.82
CA PHE A 41 3.31 3.54 -6.79
C PHE A 41 2.57 2.83 -7.92
N ALA A 42 1.25 2.88 -7.93
CA ALA A 42 0.44 2.24 -8.97
C ALA A 42 -0.94 2.90 -9.07
N ASN A 43 -1.40 3.17 -10.28
CA ASN A 43 -2.78 3.60 -10.55
C ASN A 43 -3.70 2.37 -10.62
N GLY A 44 -4.66 2.29 -9.71
CA GLY A 44 -5.64 1.20 -9.63
C GLY A 44 -7.02 1.58 -10.17
N ASP A 45 -7.33 2.89 -10.21
CA ASP A 45 -8.61 3.41 -10.66
C ASP A 45 -8.45 4.79 -11.32
N PRO A 46 -8.23 4.86 -12.63
CA PRO A 46 -8.07 6.14 -13.34
C PRO A 46 -9.23 7.13 -13.18
N LYS A 47 -10.37 6.71 -12.63
CA LYS A 47 -11.52 7.60 -12.41
C LYS A 47 -11.28 8.58 -11.25
N ASN A 48 -10.37 8.28 -10.36
CA ASN A 48 -10.04 9.12 -9.21
C ASN A 48 -8.86 10.08 -9.46
N ASP A 49 -8.17 9.98 -10.60
CA ASP A 49 -6.95 10.74 -10.92
C ASP A 49 -7.08 12.25 -10.68
N THR A 50 -8.26 12.81 -10.89
CA THR A 50 -8.54 14.24 -10.72
C THR A 50 -9.19 14.59 -9.39
N GLY A 51 -9.36 13.63 -8.48
CA GLY A 51 -10.05 13.82 -7.20
C GLY A 51 -11.51 14.29 -7.34
N GLY A 52 -12.16 13.98 -8.48
CA GLY A 52 -13.51 14.47 -8.81
C GLY A 52 -13.58 15.97 -9.15
N ILE A 53 -12.44 16.66 -9.20
CA ILE A 53 -12.38 18.10 -9.52
C ILE A 53 -12.37 18.27 -11.04
N LYS A 54 -13.12 19.27 -11.54
CA LYS A 54 -13.14 19.62 -12.95
C LYS A 54 -12.17 20.77 -13.25
N GLY A 55 -11.43 20.65 -14.36
CA GLY A 55 -10.55 21.70 -14.84
C GLY A 55 -9.17 21.16 -15.29
N ASP A 56 -8.25 22.08 -15.44
CA ASP A 56 -6.86 21.78 -15.76
C ASP A 56 -6.05 21.33 -14.53
N ARG A 57 -4.77 21.01 -14.74
CA ARG A 57 -3.86 20.57 -13.66
C ARG A 57 -3.72 21.56 -12.52
N LEU A 58 -3.93 22.88 -12.77
CA LEU A 58 -3.81 23.91 -11.75
C LEU A 58 -5.04 23.95 -10.82
N LYS A 59 -6.08 23.20 -11.16
CA LYS A 59 -7.27 22.98 -10.31
C LYS A 59 -7.29 21.57 -9.76
N THR A 60 -7.14 20.56 -10.64
CA THR A 60 -7.23 19.17 -10.28
C THR A 60 -5.98 18.65 -9.57
N GLY A 61 -4.83 19.23 -9.84
CA GLY A 61 -3.54 18.71 -9.40
C GLY A 61 -3.02 17.53 -10.23
N TYR A 62 -3.75 17.04 -11.23
CA TYR A 62 -3.34 15.87 -12.02
C TYR A 62 -2.53 16.26 -13.26
N ASP A 63 -1.31 15.78 -13.32
CA ASP A 63 -0.43 15.81 -14.50
C ASP A 63 0.70 14.78 -14.34
N PRO A 64 0.54 13.56 -14.88
CA PRO A 64 1.52 12.49 -14.73
C PRO A 64 2.85 12.75 -15.44
N THR A 65 2.93 13.81 -16.23
CA THR A 65 4.17 14.22 -16.94
C THR A 65 5.01 15.20 -16.13
N HIS A 66 4.46 15.76 -15.03
CA HIS A 66 5.11 16.77 -14.24
C HIS A 66 5.37 16.31 -12.80
N LYS A 67 6.64 16.30 -12.37
CA LYS A 67 7.07 15.79 -11.03
C LYS A 67 6.34 16.36 -9.82
N GLY A 68 5.82 17.58 -9.91
CA GLY A 68 5.15 18.28 -8.82
C GLY A 68 3.63 18.12 -8.80
N PHE A 69 3.05 17.24 -9.62
CA PHE A 69 1.61 17.03 -9.72
C PHE A 69 1.24 15.56 -9.47
N TYR A 70 -0.04 15.26 -9.26
CA TYR A 70 -0.50 13.88 -9.10
C TYR A 70 -0.24 13.07 -10.36
N HIS A 71 0.19 11.82 -10.17
CA HIS A 71 0.41 10.84 -11.23
C HIS A 71 -0.68 9.75 -11.28
N GLY A 72 -1.61 9.78 -10.33
CA GLY A 72 -2.76 8.88 -10.29
C GLY A 72 -2.56 7.57 -9.54
N GLY A 73 -1.44 7.36 -8.87
CA GLY A 73 -1.31 6.22 -7.96
C GLY A 73 -2.27 6.33 -6.77
N ASP A 74 -2.86 5.21 -6.36
CA ASP A 74 -3.98 5.20 -5.43
C ASP A 74 -4.02 3.95 -4.51
N LEU A 75 -4.98 3.89 -3.59
CA LEU A 75 -5.16 2.79 -2.65
C LEU A 75 -5.51 1.47 -3.33
N LYS A 76 -6.26 1.51 -4.43
CA LYS A 76 -6.57 0.31 -5.23
C LYS A 76 -5.33 -0.22 -5.95
N GLY A 77 -4.49 0.68 -6.43
CA GLY A 77 -3.21 0.31 -7.03
C GLY A 77 -2.27 -0.34 -6.03
N LEU A 78 -2.20 0.20 -4.82
CA LEU A 78 -1.48 -0.42 -3.71
C LEU A 78 -2.03 -1.81 -3.39
N LEU A 79 -3.34 -1.94 -3.23
CA LEU A 79 -4.01 -3.21 -2.97
C LEU A 79 -3.71 -4.25 -4.05
N LYS A 80 -3.75 -3.87 -5.33
CA LYS A 80 -3.42 -4.77 -6.45
C LYS A 80 -1.95 -5.23 -6.44
N ARG A 81 -1.07 -4.51 -5.78
CA ARG A 81 0.37 -4.79 -5.73
C ARG A 81 0.87 -5.20 -4.34
N ILE A 82 -0.03 -5.50 -3.42
CA ILE A 82 0.35 -5.85 -2.04
C ILE A 82 1.24 -7.10 -1.97
N ASP A 83 1.02 -8.07 -2.87
CA ASP A 83 1.84 -9.29 -2.94
C ASP A 83 3.29 -8.99 -3.38
N TYR A 84 3.51 -7.96 -4.20
CA TYR A 84 4.85 -7.47 -4.53
C TYR A 84 5.55 -6.94 -3.26
N ILE A 85 4.87 -6.13 -2.45
CA ILE A 85 5.43 -5.58 -1.21
C ILE A 85 5.78 -6.71 -0.23
N GLN A 86 4.85 -7.66 -0.04
CA GLN A 86 5.10 -8.84 0.79
C GLN A 86 6.26 -9.69 0.24
N GLY A 87 6.34 -9.87 -1.07
CA GLY A 87 7.41 -10.63 -1.74
C GLY A 87 8.82 -10.03 -1.57
N LEU A 88 8.93 -8.75 -1.21
CA LEU A 88 10.18 -8.09 -0.82
C LEU A 88 10.61 -8.43 0.63
N GLY A 89 9.79 -9.17 1.37
CA GLY A 89 10.01 -9.48 2.78
C GLY A 89 9.55 -8.36 3.72
N ALA A 90 8.80 -7.39 3.23
CA ALA A 90 8.22 -6.34 4.08
C ALA A 90 7.15 -6.93 5.00
N THR A 91 7.16 -6.48 6.25
CA THR A 91 6.25 -6.92 7.30
C THR A 91 5.30 -5.81 7.74
N ALA A 92 5.59 -4.57 7.36
CA ALA A 92 4.74 -3.41 7.61
C ALA A 92 4.75 -2.44 6.42
N ILE A 93 3.63 -1.77 6.19
CA ILE A 93 3.51 -0.72 5.18
C ILE A 93 3.36 0.62 5.89
N TRP A 94 4.28 1.56 5.61
CA TRP A 94 4.18 2.93 6.04
C TRP A 94 3.66 3.78 4.88
N LEU A 95 2.39 4.16 4.94
CA LEU A 95 1.80 5.05 3.93
C LEU A 95 2.20 6.51 4.19
N ALA A 96 2.61 7.25 3.14
CA ALA A 96 2.48 8.69 3.16
C ALA A 96 1.00 9.06 3.38
N PRO A 97 0.68 10.20 4.02
CA PRO A 97 -0.69 10.51 4.39
C PRO A 97 -1.66 10.45 3.21
N VAL A 98 -2.81 9.83 3.42
CA VAL A 98 -3.89 9.70 2.42
C VAL A 98 -5.14 10.51 2.78
N PHE A 99 -5.03 11.36 3.80
CA PHE A 99 -6.11 12.25 4.21
C PHE A 99 -6.35 13.35 3.17
N LYS A 100 -7.56 13.91 3.19
CA LYS A 100 -7.95 14.96 2.26
C LYS A 100 -6.97 16.13 2.28
N ASN A 101 -6.43 16.43 1.11
CA ASN A 101 -5.41 17.44 0.92
C ASN A 101 -5.93 18.64 0.14
N LYS A 102 -5.16 19.74 0.23
CA LYS A 102 -5.26 20.81 -0.73
C LYS A 102 -4.73 20.32 -2.08
N ALA A 103 -5.59 20.29 -3.11
CA ALA A 103 -5.24 19.72 -4.41
C ALA A 103 -4.02 20.43 -5.04
N VAL A 104 -4.01 21.76 -5.03
CA VAL A 104 -2.91 22.56 -5.60
C VAL A 104 -2.64 23.77 -4.70
N GLN A 105 -1.37 24.11 -4.52
CA GLN A 105 -0.94 25.37 -3.90
C GLN A 105 0.38 25.88 -4.51
N GLY A 106 0.76 27.10 -4.11
CA GLY A 106 1.98 27.77 -4.56
C GLY A 106 1.66 29.11 -5.23
N LYS A 107 2.73 29.88 -5.47
CA LYS A 107 2.68 31.18 -6.17
C LYS A 107 2.46 30.96 -7.68
N PRO A 108 1.98 31.96 -8.43
CA PRO A 108 2.00 31.91 -9.90
C PRO A 108 3.39 31.52 -10.41
N GLY A 109 3.46 30.50 -11.28
CA GLY A 109 4.71 29.97 -11.84
C GLY A 109 5.42 28.90 -11.00
N ASP A 110 5.02 28.70 -9.72
CA ASP A 110 5.61 27.72 -8.79
C ASP A 110 4.51 26.95 -8.05
N LYS A 111 3.52 26.47 -8.80
CA LYS A 111 2.43 25.66 -8.25
C LYS A 111 2.79 24.18 -8.29
N SER A 112 2.36 23.48 -7.23
CA SER A 112 2.42 22.02 -7.17
C SER A 112 1.16 21.43 -6.55
N ALA A 113 0.98 20.14 -6.68
CA ALA A 113 -0.14 19.40 -6.13
C ALA A 113 0.20 18.75 -4.79
N GLY A 114 -0.83 18.37 -4.02
CA GLY A 114 -0.73 17.70 -2.73
C GLY A 114 -0.46 16.20 -2.82
N TYR A 115 0.15 15.72 -3.89
CA TYR A 115 0.39 14.29 -4.19
C TYR A 115 1.11 13.52 -3.08
N HIS A 116 1.85 14.22 -2.23
CA HIS A 116 2.60 13.64 -1.11
C HIS A 116 1.74 13.45 0.16
N GLY A 117 0.51 14.01 0.21
CA GLY A 117 -0.41 13.85 1.32
C GLY A 117 -0.21 14.77 2.53
N TYR A 118 0.79 15.67 2.52
CA TYR A 118 1.17 16.48 3.71
C TYR A 118 0.49 17.86 3.79
N TRP A 119 -0.38 18.23 2.84
CA TRP A 119 -1.16 19.46 2.91
C TRP A 119 -2.60 19.19 3.36
N VAL A 120 -2.70 18.47 4.47
CA VAL A 120 -3.99 17.98 4.99
C VAL A 120 -4.93 19.15 5.33
N THR A 121 -6.13 19.06 4.82
CA THR A 121 -7.25 20.00 5.11
C THR A 121 -8.34 19.37 5.94
N ASP A 122 -8.42 18.03 5.94
CA ASP A 122 -9.38 17.28 6.74
C ASP A 122 -8.77 15.91 7.10
N PHE A 123 -8.58 15.66 8.41
CA PHE A 123 -8.01 14.42 8.93
C PHE A 123 -9.04 13.29 9.07
N THR A 124 -10.32 13.56 8.75
CA THR A 124 -11.42 12.59 8.96
C THR A 124 -11.84 11.87 7.69
N THR A 125 -11.33 12.28 6.53
CA THR A 125 -11.69 11.72 5.22
C THR A 125 -10.47 11.37 4.38
N VAL A 126 -10.59 10.35 3.54
CA VAL A 126 -9.59 10.01 2.52
C VAL A 126 -9.66 11.03 1.38
N ASP A 127 -8.49 11.41 0.86
CA ASP A 127 -8.43 12.29 -0.32
C ASP A 127 -9.01 11.57 -1.55
N PRO A 128 -9.93 12.20 -2.28
CA PRO A 128 -10.54 11.59 -3.47
C PRO A 128 -9.55 11.18 -4.57
N HIS A 129 -8.34 11.76 -4.63
CA HIS A 129 -7.30 11.31 -5.55
C HIS A 129 -6.75 9.94 -5.18
N PHE A 130 -6.82 9.55 -3.90
CA PHE A 130 -6.33 8.25 -3.44
C PHE A 130 -7.44 7.20 -3.34
N GLY A 131 -8.72 7.59 -3.39
CA GLY A 131 -9.86 6.68 -3.30
C GLY A 131 -10.84 7.03 -2.20
N THR A 132 -11.40 6.02 -1.57
CA THR A 132 -12.43 6.12 -0.54
C THR A 132 -11.98 5.47 0.77
N GLU A 133 -12.74 5.72 1.87
CA GLU A 133 -12.56 5.00 3.15
C GLU A 133 -12.71 3.48 2.98
N ALA A 134 -13.59 3.04 2.08
CA ALA A 134 -13.76 1.63 1.77
C ALA A 134 -12.51 1.03 1.09
N ASP A 135 -11.86 1.78 0.20
CA ASP A 135 -10.61 1.37 -0.44
C ASP A 135 -9.47 1.32 0.59
N PHE A 136 -9.42 2.29 1.52
CA PHE A 136 -8.44 2.30 2.60
C PHE A 136 -8.64 1.10 3.53
N LYS A 137 -9.88 0.85 3.96
CA LYS A 137 -10.20 -0.33 4.78
C LYS A 137 -9.82 -1.62 4.08
N ALA A 138 -10.12 -1.77 2.79
CA ALA A 138 -9.77 -2.96 2.02
C ALA A 138 -8.25 -3.20 1.96
N LEU A 139 -7.45 -2.14 1.84
CA LEU A 139 -5.99 -2.24 1.89
C LEU A 139 -5.51 -2.70 3.27
N VAL A 140 -6.05 -2.13 4.35
CA VAL A 140 -5.71 -2.52 5.73
C VAL A 140 -6.08 -3.98 5.99
N ASP A 141 -7.30 -4.40 5.64
CA ASP A 141 -7.75 -5.78 5.81
C ASP A 141 -6.85 -6.76 5.04
N ALA A 142 -6.45 -6.40 3.82
CA ALA A 142 -5.57 -7.23 3.00
C ALA A 142 -4.14 -7.33 3.55
N ALA A 143 -3.61 -6.25 4.14
CA ALA A 143 -2.32 -6.26 4.82
C ALA A 143 -2.37 -7.15 6.06
N HIS A 144 -3.38 -6.97 6.91
CA HIS A 144 -3.58 -7.78 8.11
C HIS A 144 -3.75 -9.28 7.80
N ALA A 145 -4.51 -9.62 6.75
CA ALA A 145 -4.67 -11.01 6.31
C ALA A 145 -3.35 -11.67 5.87
N ARG A 146 -2.33 -10.87 5.54
CA ARG A 146 -0.98 -11.31 5.18
C ARG A 146 0.02 -11.23 6.32
N GLY A 147 -0.43 -10.88 7.52
CA GLY A 147 0.43 -10.71 8.68
C GLY A 147 1.31 -9.45 8.64
N MET A 148 0.87 -8.43 7.89
CA MET A 148 1.54 -7.14 7.74
C MET A 148 0.84 -6.06 8.55
#